data_e433eeff0028a3743c1962bed3f0d000
#
_entry.id   e433eeff0028a3743c1962bed3f0d000
#
_cell.length_a   1.000
_cell.length_b   1.000
_cell.length_c   1.000
_cell.angle_alpha   90.00
_cell.angle_beta   90.00
_cell.angle_gamma   90.00
#
_symmetry.space_group_name_H-M   'P 1'
#
loop_
_entity.id
_entity.type
_entity.pdbx_description
1 polymer ?
#
loop_
_entity_poly.entity_id
_entity_poly.type
_entity_poly.pdbx_seq_one_letter_code
_entity_poly.pdbx_strand_id
1 'polypeptide(L)'
;MKKFSLFIIAITLLSACKTSFIMNDQWLGHWVNKAFVDSIQLTKNPNLILNTPFVELIFDRPDSNLRQFIIGKESRSLTYVPLDENTLEVKNYQIGSNAFLVLQDNEILLQDLDHKTIANFIKITAKDFPKEDISSFISYGVCYINKILFSGNYQYDDAERVTFHSNGGITGLPDMSTYAPCLSGECLKMSKKANLYATNNQSEGKNYDWEIKNDSLFIYNLDYSRYPMQMNKYDRKNIKYALKKIN
;
A
#
# COMPACT_ATOMS: atom_id res chain seq x y z
N MET A 1 -25.43 -17.53 -59.32
CA MET A 1 -24.50 -17.95 -58.23
C MET A 1 -23.48 -16.87 -57.79
N LYS A 2 -23.30 -15.71 -58.46
CA LYS A 2 -22.31 -14.67 -58.09
C LYS A 2 -22.76 -13.69 -56.99
N LYS A 3 -24.04 -13.64 -56.64
CA LYS A 3 -24.56 -12.72 -55.58
C LYS A 3 -24.46 -13.27 -54.14
N PHE A 4 -24.29 -14.56 -53.97
CA PHE A 4 -24.19 -15.20 -52.64
C PHE A 4 -22.81 -15.09 -52.01
N SER A 5 -21.76 -15.03 -52.84
CA SER A 5 -20.36 -14.89 -52.33
C SER A 5 -20.07 -13.51 -51.75
N LEU A 6 -20.72 -12.45 -52.22
CA LEU A 6 -20.51 -11.09 -51.75
C LEU A 6 -21.08 -10.87 -50.33
N PHE A 7 -22.16 -11.60 -50.01
CA PHE A 7 -22.83 -11.46 -48.71
C PHE A 7 -22.03 -12.16 -47.55
N ILE A 8 -21.34 -13.24 -47.88
CA ILE A 8 -20.51 -13.96 -46.90
C ILE A 8 -19.25 -13.15 -46.56
N ILE A 9 -18.66 -12.45 -47.55
CA ILE A 9 -17.48 -11.59 -47.32
C ILE A 9 -17.84 -10.36 -46.47
N ALA A 10 -19.05 -9.79 -46.61
CA ALA A 10 -19.51 -8.68 -45.80
C ALA A 10 -19.72 -9.08 -44.32
N ILE A 11 -20.20 -10.29 -44.05
CA ILE A 11 -20.42 -10.79 -42.67
C ILE A 11 -19.08 -11.08 -41.98
N THR A 12 -18.08 -11.56 -42.70
CA THR A 12 -16.74 -11.83 -42.12
C THR A 12 -15.95 -10.55 -41.82
N LEU A 13 -16.20 -9.46 -42.56
CA LEU A 13 -15.59 -8.16 -42.27
C LEU A 13 -16.21 -7.44 -41.07
N LEU A 14 -17.46 -7.72 -40.73
CA LEU A 14 -18.12 -7.16 -39.55
C LEU A 14 -17.71 -7.88 -38.24
N SER A 15 -17.20 -9.09 -38.32
CA SER A 15 -16.73 -9.86 -37.12
C SER A 15 -15.30 -9.51 -36.68
N ALA A 16 -14.56 -8.73 -37.47
CA ALA A 16 -13.16 -8.41 -37.20
C ALA A 16 -12.93 -7.10 -36.41
N CYS A 17 -13.98 -6.36 -36.11
CA CYS A 17 -13.84 -5.20 -35.24
C CYS A 17 -13.87 -5.66 -33.77
N LYS A 18 -12.81 -6.30 -33.35
CA LYS A 18 -12.46 -6.28 -31.91
C LYS A 18 -12.12 -4.83 -31.61
N THR A 19 -13.09 -4.08 -31.10
CA THR A 19 -12.79 -2.81 -30.45
C THR A 19 -11.78 -3.14 -29.36
N SER A 20 -10.51 -2.81 -29.59
CA SER A 20 -9.51 -2.81 -28.52
C SER A 20 -10.02 -1.81 -27.50
N PHE A 21 -10.55 -2.31 -26.39
CA PHE A 21 -10.94 -1.47 -25.29
C PHE A 21 -9.68 -0.75 -24.79
N ILE A 22 -9.65 0.56 -24.94
CA ILE A 22 -8.60 1.40 -24.39
C ILE A 22 -9.09 1.81 -23.00
N MET A 23 -8.42 1.31 -21.97
CA MET A 23 -8.72 1.69 -20.60
C MET A 23 -8.54 3.21 -20.44
N ASN A 24 -9.50 3.86 -19.80
CA ASN A 24 -9.46 5.28 -19.52
C ASN A 24 -8.22 5.61 -18.64
N ASP A 25 -7.49 6.68 -18.98
CA ASP A 25 -6.33 7.15 -18.21
C ASP A 25 -6.64 7.45 -16.75
N GLN A 26 -7.91 7.64 -16.40
CA GLN A 26 -8.33 7.81 -15.01
C GLN A 26 -7.99 6.63 -14.12
N TRP A 27 -7.92 5.41 -14.67
CA TRP A 27 -7.51 4.22 -13.95
C TRP A 27 -6.03 4.23 -13.56
N LEU A 28 -5.18 4.85 -14.38
CA LEU A 28 -3.74 4.78 -14.20
C LEU A 28 -3.28 5.38 -12.88
N GLY A 29 -2.32 4.71 -12.25
CA GLY A 29 -1.67 5.17 -11.02
C GLY A 29 -1.83 4.21 -9.85
N HIS A 30 -1.68 4.75 -8.66
CA HIS A 30 -1.66 4.04 -7.39
C HIS A 30 -2.92 4.36 -6.60
N TRP A 31 -3.57 3.34 -6.08
CA TRP A 31 -4.82 3.44 -5.35
C TRP A 31 -4.71 2.67 -4.04
N VAL A 32 -5.02 3.32 -2.92
CA VAL A 32 -4.97 2.69 -1.59
C VAL A 32 -6.35 2.60 -0.98
N ASN A 33 -6.58 1.57 -0.20
CA ASN A 33 -7.88 1.38 0.45
C ASN A 33 -8.17 2.50 1.46
N LYS A 34 -9.27 3.20 1.21
CA LYS A 34 -9.70 4.41 1.94
C LYS A 34 -9.90 4.14 3.43
N ALA A 35 -10.57 3.04 3.78
CA ALA A 35 -10.85 2.70 5.18
C ALA A 35 -9.58 2.55 6.01
N PHE A 36 -8.50 2.01 5.43
CA PHE A 36 -7.21 1.94 6.10
C PHE A 36 -6.63 3.34 6.31
N VAL A 37 -6.64 4.17 5.27
CA VAL A 37 -6.13 5.55 5.33
C VAL A 37 -6.85 6.37 6.39
N ASP A 38 -8.19 6.37 6.36
CA ASP A 38 -9.02 7.11 7.32
C ASP A 38 -8.72 6.66 8.76
N SER A 39 -8.61 5.35 8.97
CA SER A 39 -8.30 4.79 10.29
C SER A 39 -6.90 5.17 10.77
N ILE A 40 -5.88 5.16 9.88
CA ILE A 40 -4.52 5.61 10.22
C ILE A 40 -4.48 7.10 10.54
N GLN A 41 -5.19 7.92 9.79
CA GLN A 41 -5.27 9.36 10.07
C GLN A 41 -5.86 9.63 11.44
N LEU A 42 -6.90 8.89 11.82
CA LEU A 42 -7.61 9.04 13.08
C LEU A 42 -6.81 8.49 14.27
N THR A 43 -6.30 7.28 14.14
CA THR A 43 -5.77 6.53 15.30
C THR A 43 -4.26 6.67 15.45
N LYS A 44 -3.53 6.99 14.38
CA LYS A 44 -2.07 6.90 14.29
C LYS A 44 -1.51 5.55 14.73
N ASN A 45 -2.33 4.49 14.66
CA ASN A 45 -1.97 3.17 15.13
C ASN A 45 -2.52 2.06 14.21
N PRO A 46 -1.67 1.40 13.42
CA PRO A 46 -2.10 0.33 12.51
C PRO A 46 -2.66 -0.90 13.22
N ASN A 47 -2.34 -1.13 14.49
CA ASN A 47 -2.87 -2.27 15.25
C ASN A 47 -4.37 -2.19 15.53
N LEU A 48 -4.95 -1.01 15.49
CA LEU A 48 -6.39 -0.83 15.66
C LEU A 48 -7.19 -1.16 14.40
N ILE A 49 -6.50 -1.49 13.29
CA ILE A 49 -7.10 -1.71 11.97
C ILE A 49 -6.96 -3.17 11.51
N LEU A 50 -6.92 -4.10 12.44
CA LEU A 50 -6.66 -5.52 12.16
C LEU A 50 -7.58 -6.17 11.12
N ASN A 51 -8.79 -5.66 10.95
CA ASN A 51 -9.78 -6.20 10.03
C ASN A 51 -9.74 -5.57 8.62
N THR A 52 -8.96 -4.52 8.44
CA THR A 52 -8.83 -3.83 7.14
C THR A 52 -7.36 -3.79 6.76
N PRO A 53 -6.85 -4.81 6.07
CA PRO A 53 -5.45 -4.84 5.67
C PRO A 53 -5.15 -3.69 4.72
N PHE A 54 -3.92 -3.17 4.77
CA PHE A 54 -3.44 -2.26 3.75
C PHE A 54 -3.39 -2.99 2.41
N VAL A 55 -4.07 -2.41 1.43
CA VAL A 55 -4.08 -2.89 0.04
C VAL A 55 -3.81 -1.71 -0.88
N GLU A 56 -2.90 -1.89 -1.81
CA GLU A 56 -2.63 -0.96 -2.91
C GLU A 56 -2.90 -1.65 -4.24
N LEU A 57 -3.67 -0.99 -5.11
CA LEU A 57 -3.88 -1.37 -6.49
C LEU A 57 -3.03 -0.47 -7.38
N ILE A 58 -2.32 -1.07 -8.33
CA ILE A 58 -1.39 -0.37 -9.20
C ILE A 58 -1.76 -0.65 -10.66
N PHE A 59 -2.11 0.42 -11.37
CA PHE A 59 -2.36 0.41 -12.80
C PHE A 59 -1.23 1.18 -13.50
N ASP A 60 -0.24 0.47 -14.02
CA ASP A 60 0.94 1.11 -14.62
C ASP A 60 0.70 1.56 -16.07
N ARG A 61 -0.06 0.77 -16.83
CA ARG A 61 -0.36 1.02 -18.24
C ARG A 61 -1.75 0.51 -18.57
N PRO A 62 -2.40 1.10 -19.60
CA PRO A 62 -3.76 0.72 -19.99
C PRO A 62 -3.92 -0.74 -20.41
N ASP A 63 -2.86 -1.35 -20.95
CA ASP A 63 -2.82 -2.71 -21.47
C ASP A 63 -2.15 -3.71 -20.51
N SER A 64 -1.73 -3.23 -19.34
CA SER A 64 -1.02 -4.05 -18.36
C SER A 64 -2.00 -4.72 -17.40
N ASN A 65 -1.53 -5.80 -16.79
CA ASN A 65 -2.24 -6.43 -15.70
C ASN A 65 -2.29 -5.50 -14.47
N LEU A 66 -3.42 -5.55 -13.77
CA LEU A 66 -3.54 -4.93 -12.45
C LEU A 66 -2.60 -5.62 -11.48
N ARG A 67 -1.72 -4.86 -10.84
CA ARG A 67 -0.92 -5.36 -9.73
C ARG A 67 -1.60 -5.03 -8.41
N GLN A 68 -1.77 -6.04 -7.59
CA GLN A 68 -2.22 -5.87 -6.21
C GLN A 68 -1.02 -6.02 -5.28
N PHE A 69 -0.74 -4.99 -4.53
CA PHE A 69 0.27 -4.99 -3.49
C PHE A 69 -0.41 -5.06 -2.11
N ILE A 70 -0.06 -6.08 -1.35
CA ILE A 70 -0.50 -6.26 0.03
C ILE A 70 0.78 -6.35 0.86
N ILE A 71 0.99 -5.43 1.78
CA ILE A 71 2.19 -5.44 2.62
C ILE A 71 2.26 -6.75 3.41
N GLY A 72 3.43 -7.36 3.44
CA GLY A 72 3.67 -8.65 4.10
C GLY A 72 3.26 -9.87 3.27
N LYS A 73 2.82 -9.66 2.02
CA LYS A 73 2.62 -10.69 1.02
C LYS A 73 3.31 -10.28 -0.27
N GLU A 74 3.67 -11.25 -1.09
CA GLU A 74 4.16 -10.96 -2.42
C GLU A 74 3.10 -10.20 -3.22
N SER A 75 3.55 -9.20 -3.99
CA SER A 75 2.68 -8.54 -4.94
C SER A 75 2.22 -9.56 -5.98
N ARG A 76 0.95 -9.56 -6.29
CA ARG A 76 0.41 -10.45 -7.33
C ARG A 76 -0.14 -9.65 -8.49
N SER A 77 0.04 -10.17 -9.68
CA SER A 77 -0.67 -9.68 -10.86
C SER A 77 -2.06 -10.30 -10.90
N LEU A 78 -3.06 -9.46 -11.14
CA LEU A 78 -4.44 -9.85 -11.32
C LEU A 78 -4.82 -9.63 -12.78
N THR A 79 -5.47 -10.61 -13.38
CA THR A 79 -6.03 -10.46 -14.71
C THR A 79 -7.39 -9.78 -14.60
N TYR A 80 -7.65 -8.83 -15.46
CA TYR A 80 -8.95 -8.17 -15.54
C TYR A 80 -9.49 -8.18 -16.97
N VAL A 81 -10.80 -8.05 -17.08
CA VAL A 81 -11.54 -7.89 -18.33
C VAL A 81 -12.35 -6.60 -18.23
N PRO A 82 -12.11 -5.63 -19.10
CA PRO A 82 -12.96 -4.45 -19.16
C PRO A 82 -14.38 -4.83 -19.61
N LEU A 83 -15.37 -4.38 -18.86
CA LEU A 83 -16.77 -4.53 -19.21
C LEU A 83 -17.30 -3.27 -19.88
N ASP A 84 -16.89 -2.12 -19.39
CA ASP A 84 -17.13 -0.80 -19.95
C ASP A 84 -16.00 0.17 -19.53
N GLU A 85 -16.10 1.46 -19.84
CA GLU A 85 -15.07 2.47 -19.54
C GLU A 85 -14.80 2.66 -18.05
N ASN A 86 -15.75 2.32 -17.20
CA ASN A 86 -15.70 2.52 -15.75
C ASN A 86 -15.75 1.21 -14.95
N THR A 87 -15.83 0.05 -15.61
CA THR A 87 -15.99 -1.24 -14.93
C THR A 87 -15.01 -2.27 -15.44
N LEU A 88 -14.25 -2.86 -14.52
CA LEU A 88 -13.35 -3.98 -14.77
C LEU A 88 -13.79 -5.20 -13.96
N GLU A 89 -13.92 -6.36 -14.63
CA GLU A 89 -14.05 -7.63 -13.92
C GLU A 89 -12.67 -8.19 -13.62
N VAL A 90 -12.33 -8.36 -12.35
CA VAL A 90 -11.06 -8.93 -11.90
C VAL A 90 -11.25 -10.42 -11.67
N LYS A 91 -10.48 -11.23 -12.39
CA LYS A 91 -10.53 -12.68 -12.31
C LYS A 91 -9.72 -13.17 -11.11
N ASN A 92 -10.28 -14.15 -10.38
CA ASN A 92 -9.62 -14.78 -9.24
C ASN A 92 -9.12 -13.75 -8.19
N TYR A 93 -9.89 -12.72 -7.93
CA TYR A 93 -9.55 -11.71 -6.92
C TYR A 93 -9.31 -12.35 -5.54
N GLN A 94 -10.17 -13.27 -5.15
CA GLN A 94 -9.94 -14.22 -4.06
C GLN A 94 -9.96 -15.64 -4.66
N ILE A 95 -9.42 -16.62 -3.95
CA ILE A 95 -9.35 -17.99 -4.46
C ILE A 95 -10.75 -18.45 -4.88
N GLY A 96 -10.95 -18.66 -6.18
CA GLY A 96 -12.18 -19.14 -6.78
C GLY A 96 -13.29 -18.11 -6.99
N SER A 97 -13.06 -16.83 -6.72
CA SER A 97 -14.09 -15.79 -6.95
C SER A 97 -13.55 -14.60 -7.77
N ASN A 98 -14.42 -14.07 -8.63
CA ASN A 98 -14.17 -12.82 -9.33
C ASN A 98 -14.68 -11.64 -8.49
N ALA A 99 -14.29 -10.43 -8.87
CA ALA A 99 -14.78 -9.19 -8.28
C ALA A 99 -14.89 -8.13 -9.37
N PHE A 100 -15.59 -7.05 -9.07
CA PHE A 100 -15.67 -5.89 -9.96
C PHE A 100 -14.93 -4.71 -9.33
N LEU A 101 -14.19 -3.99 -10.16
CA LEU A 101 -13.68 -2.66 -9.84
C LEU A 101 -14.50 -1.65 -10.63
N VAL A 102 -15.12 -0.71 -9.96
CA VAL A 102 -15.95 0.34 -10.54
C VAL A 102 -15.34 1.69 -10.25
N LEU A 103 -14.98 2.44 -11.29
CA LEU A 103 -14.48 3.80 -11.17
C LEU A 103 -15.66 4.76 -11.07
N GLN A 104 -15.81 5.41 -9.94
CA GLN A 104 -16.88 6.35 -9.65
C GLN A 104 -16.37 7.51 -8.80
N ASP A 105 -16.68 8.76 -9.19
CA ASP A 105 -16.35 9.97 -8.40
C ASP A 105 -14.87 10.08 -7.96
N ASN A 106 -13.94 9.65 -8.81
CA ASN A 106 -12.50 9.57 -8.53
C ASN A 106 -12.12 8.57 -7.41
N GLU A 107 -12.99 7.64 -7.08
CA GLU A 107 -12.70 6.48 -6.23
C GLU A 107 -12.85 5.19 -7.05
N ILE A 108 -12.16 4.14 -6.66
CA ILE A 108 -12.41 2.78 -7.15
C ILE A 108 -13.20 2.04 -6.08
N LEU A 109 -14.37 1.56 -6.45
CA LEU A 109 -15.19 0.67 -5.63
C LEU A 109 -14.86 -0.78 -5.99
N LEU A 110 -14.44 -1.57 -5.02
CA LEU A 110 -14.33 -3.01 -5.15
C LEU A 110 -15.66 -3.63 -4.74
N GLN A 111 -16.26 -4.38 -5.66
CA GLN A 111 -17.55 -5.02 -5.47
C GLN A 111 -17.43 -6.54 -5.61
N ASP A 112 -18.23 -7.27 -4.85
CA ASP A 112 -18.41 -8.71 -5.02
C ASP A 112 -19.32 -9.05 -6.22
N LEU A 113 -19.60 -10.33 -6.41
CA LEU A 113 -20.46 -10.80 -7.51
C LEU A 113 -21.92 -10.34 -7.40
N ASP A 114 -22.37 -9.96 -6.22
CA ASP A 114 -23.70 -9.39 -5.97
C ASP A 114 -23.70 -7.86 -6.09
N HIS A 115 -22.62 -7.26 -6.62
CA HIS A 115 -22.40 -5.82 -6.74
C HIS A 115 -22.41 -5.05 -5.41
N LYS A 116 -22.18 -5.75 -4.31
CA LYS A 116 -22.03 -5.12 -2.99
C LYS A 116 -20.61 -4.58 -2.85
N THR A 117 -20.49 -3.30 -2.50
CA THR A 117 -19.19 -2.68 -2.24
C THR A 117 -18.58 -3.27 -0.96
N ILE A 118 -17.37 -3.81 -1.10
CA ILE A 118 -16.57 -4.42 -0.02
C ILE A 118 -15.36 -3.59 0.35
N ALA A 119 -14.89 -2.71 -0.53
CA ALA A 119 -13.83 -1.76 -0.24
C ALA A 119 -13.86 -0.58 -1.22
N ASN A 120 -13.38 0.58 -0.77
CA ASN A 120 -13.15 1.76 -1.59
C ASN A 120 -11.66 2.07 -1.61
N PHE A 121 -11.18 2.57 -2.76
CA PHE A 121 -9.80 2.99 -2.95
C PHE A 121 -9.74 4.45 -3.40
N ILE A 122 -8.83 5.20 -2.81
CA ILE A 122 -8.53 6.57 -3.21
C ILE A 122 -7.24 6.63 -4.02
N LYS A 123 -7.20 7.53 -4.99
CA LYS A 123 -6.03 7.74 -5.84
C LYS A 123 -4.94 8.51 -5.08
N ILE A 124 -3.71 8.01 -5.18
CA ILE A 124 -2.52 8.74 -4.71
C ILE A 124 -1.91 9.44 -5.91
N THR A 125 -1.64 10.73 -5.77
CA THR A 125 -0.98 11.50 -6.82
C THR A 125 0.53 11.34 -6.71
N ALA A 126 1.17 10.85 -7.77
CA ALA A 126 2.61 10.69 -7.86
C ALA A 126 3.40 12.02 -7.69
N LYS A 127 2.73 13.18 -7.85
CA LYS A 127 3.32 14.50 -7.60
C LYS A 127 3.79 14.69 -6.15
N ASP A 128 3.21 13.95 -5.22
CA ASP A 128 3.57 14.02 -3.80
C ASP A 128 4.85 13.24 -3.46
N PHE A 129 5.34 12.42 -4.40
CA PHE A 129 6.46 11.50 -4.18
C PHE A 129 7.29 11.36 -5.47
N PRO A 130 8.37 12.15 -5.63
CA PRO A 130 9.26 12.01 -6.78
C PRO A 130 9.81 10.59 -6.89
N LYS A 131 9.77 10.02 -8.10
CA LYS A 131 10.21 8.63 -8.37
C LYS A 131 11.63 8.33 -7.91
N GLU A 132 12.48 9.32 -7.95
CA GLU A 132 13.91 9.21 -7.65
C GLU A 132 14.19 8.94 -6.16
N ASP A 133 13.22 9.25 -5.29
CA ASP A 133 13.36 9.13 -3.84
C ASP A 133 12.77 7.84 -3.27
N ILE A 134 12.15 6.98 -4.10
CA ILE A 134 11.50 5.76 -3.60
C ILE A 134 12.49 4.60 -3.69
N SER A 135 12.85 4.05 -2.54
CA SER A 135 13.64 2.83 -2.49
C SER A 135 12.86 1.69 -3.16
N SER A 136 13.56 0.77 -3.84
CA SER A 136 12.95 -0.38 -4.54
C SER A 136 12.10 -1.28 -3.63
N PHE A 137 12.16 -1.07 -2.33
CA PHE A 137 11.47 -1.88 -1.32
C PHE A 137 10.16 -1.26 -0.80
N ILE A 138 9.85 -0.02 -1.19
CA ILE A 138 8.70 0.71 -0.65
C ILE A 138 7.79 1.15 -1.80
N SER A 139 6.50 0.81 -1.72
CA SER A 139 5.51 1.26 -2.69
C SER A 139 5.07 2.71 -2.45
N TYR A 140 4.45 3.33 -3.45
CA TYR A 140 3.86 4.68 -3.31
C TYR A 140 2.82 4.74 -2.19
N GLY A 141 2.02 3.68 -2.04
CA GLY A 141 1.05 3.59 -0.97
C GLY A 141 1.69 3.60 0.41
N VAL A 142 2.82 2.90 0.57
CA VAL A 142 3.60 2.93 1.83
C VAL A 142 4.18 4.32 2.08
N CYS A 143 4.70 4.99 1.03
CA CYS A 143 5.16 6.38 1.16
C CYS A 143 4.04 7.31 1.61
N TYR A 144 2.82 7.10 1.12
CA TYR A 144 1.65 7.88 1.54
C TYR A 144 1.32 7.66 3.01
N ILE A 145 1.36 6.41 3.49
CA ILE A 145 1.17 6.10 4.92
C ILE A 145 2.30 6.66 5.78
N ASN A 146 3.55 6.57 5.31
CA ASN A 146 4.69 7.18 6.00
C ASN A 146 4.53 8.69 6.14
N LYS A 147 4.01 9.38 5.11
CA LYS A 147 3.72 10.81 5.16
C LYS A 147 2.71 11.14 6.26
N ILE A 148 1.69 10.30 6.47
CA ILE A 148 0.67 10.49 7.50
C ILE A 148 1.21 10.23 8.91
N LEU A 149 2.03 9.18 9.07
CA LEU A 149 2.47 8.69 10.38
C LEU A 149 3.76 9.36 10.85
N PHE A 150 4.79 9.35 10.01
CA PHE A 150 6.16 9.61 10.45
C PHE A 150 6.77 10.87 9.87
N SER A 151 6.44 11.23 8.63
CA SER A 151 7.19 12.28 7.93
C SER A 151 7.19 13.59 8.67
N GLY A 152 8.36 14.21 8.71
CA GLY A 152 8.55 15.51 9.34
C GLY A 152 9.87 15.61 10.08
N ASN A 153 10.04 16.75 10.71
CA ASN A 153 11.20 17.06 11.53
C ASN A 153 10.88 16.79 12.99
N TYR A 154 11.85 16.26 13.68
CA TYR A 154 11.78 15.95 15.10
C TYR A 154 13.01 16.47 15.79
N GLN A 155 12.87 16.75 17.05
CA GLN A 155 13.97 17.04 17.97
C GLN A 155 14.25 15.79 18.81
N TYR A 156 15.52 15.38 18.80
CA TYR A 156 16.05 14.35 19.67
C TYR A 156 17.05 15.03 20.62
N ASP A 157 16.86 14.88 21.92
CA ASP A 157 17.58 15.65 22.92
C ASP A 157 17.52 17.18 22.67
N ASP A 158 18.37 17.98 23.32
CA ASP A 158 18.26 19.44 23.32
C ASP A 158 18.70 20.12 22.00
N ALA A 159 19.36 19.39 21.09
CA ALA A 159 19.99 20.01 19.92
C ALA A 159 19.95 19.23 18.61
N GLU A 160 19.68 17.93 18.63
CA GLU A 160 19.79 17.10 17.42
C GLU A 160 18.48 17.06 16.65
N ARG A 161 18.56 17.46 15.37
CA ARG A 161 17.44 17.39 14.45
C ARG A 161 17.40 16.05 13.73
N VAL A 162 16.26 15.36 13.80
CA VAL A 162 15.98 14.14 13.08
C VAL A 162 14.90 14.38 12.05
N THR A 163 15.09 13.89 10.84
CA THR A 163 14.08 13.96 9.80
C THR A 163 13.67 12.56 9.34
N PHE A 164 12.38 12.28 9.38
CA PHE A 164 11.77 11.11 8.76
C PHE A 164 11.20 11.51 7.40
N HIS A 165 11.67 10.86 6.35
CA HIS A 165 11.20 11.07 4.98
C HIS A 165 10.10 10.08 4.63
N SER A 166 9.12 10.51 3.82
CA SER A 166 8.03 9.63 3.40
C SER A 166 8.49 8.41 2.60
N ASN A 167 9.61 8.51 1.92
CA ASN A 167 10.25 7.41 1.18
C ASN A 167 10.93 6.35 2.07
N GLY A 168 10.80 6.46 3.39
CA GLY A 168 11.41 5.54 4.34
C GLY A 168 12.85 5.88 4.73
N GLY A 169 13.39 7.02 4.31
CA GLY A 169 14.68 7.51 4.76
C GLY A 169 14.61 8.15 6.15
N ILE A 170 15.71 8.09 6.89
CA ILE A 170 15.91 8.78 8.17
C ILE A 170 17.25 9.52 8.09
N THR A 171 17.26 10.77 8.55
CA THR A 171 18.50 11.55 8.76
C THR A 171 18.57 12.03 10.19
N GLY A 172 19.77 12.07 10.76
CA GLY A 172 20.01 12.55 12.13
C GLY A 172 19.97 11.50 13.23
N LEU A 173 19.67 10.21 12.94
CA LEU A 173 19.83 9.14 13.89
C LEU A 173 21.13 8.36 13.63
N PRO A 174 21.91 8.02 14.69
CA PRO A 174 23.24 7.42 14.50
C PRO A 174 23.17 5.97 13.98
N ASP A 175 22.09 5.24 14.25
CA ASP A 175 21.99 3.81 13.98
C ASP A 175 20.73 3.43 13.15
N MET A 176 20.05 4.42 12.58
CA MET A 176 18.92 4.22 11.69
C MET A 176 19.02 5.16 10.50
N SER A 177 19.08 4.63 9.28
CA SER A 177 19.08 5.41 8.04
C SER A 177 17.82 5.17 7.19
N THR A 178 17.15 4.02 7.39
CA THR A 178 15.90 3.71 6.70
C THR A 178 14.90 3.07 7.64
N TYR A 179 13.62 3.15 7.28
CA TYR A 179 12.55 2.51 8.02
C TYR A 179 11.42 2.05 7.12
N ALA A 180 10.70 1.02 7.57
CA ALA A 180 9.45 0.56 6.98
C ALA A 180 8.49 0.15 8.10
N PRO A 181 7.31 0.78 8.22
CA PRO A 181 6.32 0.36 9.21
C PRO A 181 5.67 -0.96 8.80
N CYS A 182 5.35 -1.77 9.78
CA CYS A 182 4.48 -2.91 9.60
C CYS A 182 3.03 -2.44 9.44
N LEU A 183 2.46 -2.63 8.26
CA LEU A 183 1.10 -2.20 7.92
C LEU A 183 0.17 -3.36 7.58
N SER A 184 0.58 -4.61 7.74
CA SER A 184 -0.21 -5.75 7.29
C SER A 184 -0.40 -6.83 8.35
N GLY A 185 -1.38 -7.69 8.07
CA GLY A 185 -1.94 -8.67 8.98
C GLY A 185 -0.97 -9.65 9.63
N GLU A 186 0.11 -10.06 8.98
CA GLU A 186 1.04 -11.02 9.59
C GLU A 186 1.94 -10.36 10.62
N CYS A 187 2.62 -9.29 10.29
CA CYS A 187 3.46 -8.62 11.25
C CYS A 187 2.65 -7.93 12.37
N LEU A 188 1.42 -7.48 12.10
CA LEU A 188 0.51 -6.97 13.14
C LEU A 188 -0.02 -8.09 14.04
N LYS A 189 -0.35 -9.26 13.47
CA LYS A 189 -0.79 -10.44 14.24
C LYS A 189 0.32 -11.00 15.11
N MET A 190 1.54 -10.98 14.62
CA MET A 190 2.71 -11.52 15.31
C MET A 190 3.04 -10.76 16.57
N SER A 191 2.93 -9.43 16.56
CA SER A 191 3.42 -8.60 17.65
C SER A 191 2.34 -8.04 18.56
N LYS A 192 1.08 -7.98 18.09
CA LYS A 192 -0.01 -7.20 18.73
C LYS A 192 0.37 -5.75 19.02
N LYS A 193 1.47 -5.26 18.46
CA LYS A 193 2.05 -3.94 18.67
C LYS A 193 2.50 -3.36 17.34
N ALA A 194 2.58 -2.06 17.26
CA ALA A 194 3.07 -1.37 16.08
C ALA A 194 4.55 -1.69 15.85
N ASN A 195 4.89 -2.21 14.71
CA ASN A 195 6.23 -2.67 14.38
C ASN A 195 6.88 -1.74 13.35
N LEU A 196 8.14 -1.43 13.56
CA LEU A 196 8.96 -0.65 12.66
C LEU A 196 10.22 -1.44 12.36
N TYR A 197 10.42 -1.81 11.11
CA TYR A 197 11.69 -2.36 10.66
C TYR A 197 12.61 -1.21 10.28
N ALA A 198 13.80 -1.11 10.86
CA ALA A 198 14.77 -0.09 10.53
C ALA A 198 16.15 -0.68 10.28
N THR A 199 16.89 -0.07 9.36
CA THR A 199 18.27 -0.46 9.03
C THR A 199 19.21 0.73 9.19
N ASN A 200 20.49 0.47 9.32
CA ASN A 200 21.53 1.42 8.98
C ASN A 200 22.32 0.92 7.77
N ASN A 201 23.13 1.79 7.16
CA ASN A 201 23.89 1.46 5.95
C ASN A 201 24.95 0.37 6.16
N GLN A 202 25.16 -0.12 7.38
CA GLN A 202 26.28 -1.00 7.75
C GLN A 202 25.83 -2.27 8.49
N SER A 203 24.58 -2.41 8.89
CA SER A 203 24.10 -3.52 9.70
C SER A 203 22.83 -4.15 9.18
N GLU A 204 22.58 -5.39 9.62
CA GLU A 204 21.29 -6.03 9.47
C GLU A 204 20.19 -5.18 10.08
N GLY A 205 19.03 -5.20 9.44
CA GLY A 205 17.87 -4.49 9.93
C GLY A 205 17.32 -5.09 11.21
N LYS A 206 16.72 -4.25 12.04
CA LYS A 206 16.12 -4.64 13.32
C LYS A 206 14.66 -4.18 13.39
N ASN A 207 13.87 -4.94 14.11
CA ASN A 207 12.51 -4.56 14.45
C ASN A 207 12.48 -3.78 15.76
N TYR A 208 11.65 -2.76 15.76
CA TYR A 208 11.37 -1.89 16.91
C TYR A 208 9.86 -1.81 17.10
N ASP A 209 9.40 -1.56 18.30
CA ASP A 209 8.04 -1.12 18.56
C ASP A 209 7.99 0.41 18.55
N TRP A 210 6.84 0.99 18.26
CA TRP A 210 6.68 2.44 18.23
C TRP A 210 5.27 2.86 18.64
N GLU A 211 5.15 4.13 19.02
CA GLU A 211 3.86 4.79 19.23
C GLU A 211 4.00 6.29 19.02
N ILE A 212 2.90 6.92 18.63
CA ILE A 212 2.78 8.37 18.53
C ILE A 212 1.85 8.84 19.65
N LYS A 213 2.33 9.74 20.48
CA LYS A 213 1.58 10.38 21.57
C LYS A 213 1.92 11.86 21.64
N ASN A 214 0.91 12.73 21.65
CA ASN A 214 1.08 14.17 21.83
C ASN A 214 2.17 14.76 20.93
N ASP A 215 2.08 14.49 19.62
CA ASP A 215 3.05 14.91 18.60
C ASP A 215 4.50 14.42 18.81
N SER A 216 4.66 13.40 19.62
CA SER A 216 5.96 12.75 19.84
C SER A 216 5.93 11.32 19.32
N LEU A 217 7.00 10.94 18.62
CA LEU A 217 7.27 9.56 18.17
C LEU A 217 8.20 8.89 19.18
N PHE A 218 7.73 7.81 19.79
CA PHE A 218 8.52 6.96 20.66
C PHE A 218 8.89 5.68 19.95
N ILE A 219 10.16 5.33 19.93
CA ILE A 219 10.70 4.09 19.36
C ILE A 219 11.29 3.28 20.52
N TYR A 220 10.90 2.00 20.61
CA TYR A 220 11.26 1.11 21.71
C TYR A 220 12.11 -0.04 21.20
N ASN A 221 13.15 -0.39 21.97
CA ASN A 221 13.81 -1.66 21.80
C ASN A 221 12.85 -2.80 22.14
N LEU A 222 13.05 -3.94 21.48
CA LEU A 222 12.29 -5.16 21.72
C LEU A 222 13.11 -6.14 22.55
N ASP A 223 12.43 -6.81 23.47
CA ASP A 223 13.02 -7.89 24.26
C ASP A 223 12.50 -9.24 23.76
N TYR A 224 13.37 -10.02 23.16
CA TYR A 224 13.08 -11.38 22.68
C TYR A 224 13.44 -12.46 23.70
N SER A 225 14.00 -12.10 24.86
CA SER A 225 14.57 -13.05 25.82
C SER A 225 13.54 -14.02 26.39
N ARG A 226 12.30 -13.59 26.54
CA ARG A 226 11.19 -14.42 27.04
C ARG A 226 10.64 -15.43 26.05
N TYR A 227 10.92 -15.24 24.78
CA TYR A 227 10.31 -16.02 23.70
C TYR A 227 11.32 -16.42 22.62
N PRO A 228 12.46 -17.03 22.97
CA PRO A 228 13.56 -17.26 22.02
C PRO A 228 13.17 -18.17 20.84
N MET A 229 12.13 -19.00 20.99
CA MET A 229 11.63 -19.88 19.92
C MET A 229 10.36 -19.34 19.22
N GLN A 230 9.81 -18.23 19.69
CA GLN A 230 8.60 -17.65 19.12
C GLN A 230 8.94 -16.25 18.60
N MET A 231 9.48 -16.18 17.38
CA MET A 231 9.88 -14.92 16.72
C MET A 231 8.80 -13.81 16.71
N ASN A 232 7.60 -14.14 17.19
CA ASN A 232 6.40 -13.32 17.10
C ASN A 232 5.91 -12.78 18.45
N LYS A 233 6.62 -13.09 19.55
CA LYS A 233 6.29 -12.57 20.86
C LYS A 233 7.49 -11.83 21.42
N TYR A 234 7.30 -10.55 21.70
CA TYR A 234 8.29 -9.71 22.34
C TYR A 234 7.61 -8.66 23.20
N ASP A 235 8.32 -8.19 24.20
CA ASP A 235 7.90 -7.09 25.05
C ASP A 235 8.68 -5.83 24.73
N ARG A 236 8.07 -4.66 24.97
CA ARG A 236 8.81 -3.40 25.00
C ARG A 236 9.85 -3.48 26.09
N LYS A 237 11.08 -3.16 25.73
CA LYS A 237 12.16 -3.10 26.73
C LYS A 237 12.29 -1.69 27.30
N ASN A 238 12.94 -0.83 26.57
CA ASN A 238 13.18 0.56 26.97
C ASN A 238 12.95 1.48 25.77
N ILE A 239 12.68 2.74 26.04
CA ILE A 239 12.65 3.77 24.99
C ILE A 239 14.06 3.86 24.42
N LYS A 240 14.15 3.72 23.09
CA LYS A 240 15.38 3.93 22.35
C LYS A 240 15.48 5.38 21.90
N TYR A 241 14.38 5.91 21.37
CA TYR A 241 14.26 7.29 20.94
C TYR A 241 12.94 7.88 21.41
N ALA A 242 12.98 9.08 21.95
CA ALA A 242 11.83 9.95 22.23
C ALA A 242 12.00 11.21 21.36
N LEU A 243 11.20 11.32 20.33
CA LEU A 243 11.35 12.29 19.26
C LEU A 243 10.15 13.25 19.28
N LYS A 244 10.36 14.49 19.66
CA LYS A 244 9.31 15.51 19.67
C LYS A 244 9.19 16.13 18.26
N LYS A 245 8.00 16.13 17.68
CA LYS A 245 7.77 16.75 16.37
C LYS A 245 7.97 18.26 16.48
N ILE A 246 8.70 18.82 15.52
CA ILE A 246 8.93 20.27 15.37
C ILE A 246 8.40 20.71 14.01
N ASN A 247 7.80 21.90 13.98
CA ASN A 247 7.24 22.49 12.76
C ASN A 247 8.31 23.09 11.87
#